data_c5dd73bd502b0975f46c9fb52e483e6a
#
_entry.id   c5dd73bd502b0975f46c9fb52e483e6a
#
_cell.length_a   1.000
_cell.length_b   1.000
_cell.length_c   1.000
_cell.angle_alpha   90.00
_cell.angle_beta   90.00
_cell.angle_gamma   90.00
#
_symmetry.space_group_name_H-M   'P 1'
#
loop_
_entity.id
_entity.type
_entity.pdbx_description
1 polymer ?
#
loop_
_entity_poly.entity_id
_entity_poly.type
_entity_poly.pdbx_seq_one_letter_code
_entity_poly.pdbx_strand_id
1 'polypeptide(L)'
;MGRLKRQRYGEQGWMLASYLVFWPMGIWIMYQGPHWMNTAHYWIDYPHLLMTKQMKMYYLMQLAFWIHQVYTIHVEKKRKDHVAMVTHHMITIALIVSSYLSNFTLIGNAVLCCMDLCDIFLSLAKLLKYMGYTTICDLTFALFAISWPITRHILFSIIIWATAVQPSQYLDMKWEPEKGKYFTPLTQKIYLCLLSSLNLIMVYWFIMIVKVIIRILQGKNAEDTRSDEEDEAVE
;
A
#
# COMPACT_ATOMS: atom_id res chain seq x y z
N MET A 1 -9.87 29.51 -4.24
CA MET A 1 -8.94 28.39 -4.05
C MET A 1 -7.71 28.66 -4.89
N GLY A 2 -6.51 28.84 -4.25
CA GLY A 2 -5.26 29.14 -4.94
C GLY A 2 -4.83 28.00 -5.90
N ARG A 3 -3.91 28.31 -6.84
CA ARG A 3 -3.46 27.35 -7.88
C ARG A 3 -2.91 26.05 -7.28
N LEU A 4 -2.07 26.16 -6.25
CA LEU A 4 -1.45 25.01 -5.56
C LEU A 4 -2.51 24.13 -4.86
N LYS A 5 -3.45 24.74 -4.15
CA LYS A 5 -4.54 24.00 -3.48
C LYS A 5 -5.42 23.26 -4.47
N ARG A 6 -5.67 23.84 -5.66
CA ARG A 6 -6.43 23.19 -6.75
C ARG A 6 -5.68 21.98 -7.31
N GLN A 7 -4.36 22.09 -7.51
CA GLN A 7 -3.54 20.99 -7.97
C GLN A 7 -3.57 19.84 -6.96
N ARG A 8 -3.29 20.10 -5.69
CA ARG A 8 -3.34 19.09 -4.61
C ARG A 8 -4.72 18.44 -4.46
N TYR A 9 -5.79 19.21 -4.65
CA TYR A 9 -7.15 18.68 -4.68
C TYR A 9 -7.35 17.67 -5.82
N GLY A 10 -6.89 18.00 -7.02
CA GLY A 10 -6.96 17.10 -8.18
C GLY A 10 -6.16 15.81 -7.97
N GLU A 11 -4.96 15.90 -7.41
CA GLU A 11 -4.10 14.75 -7.07
C GLU A 11 -4.78 13.81 -6.05
N GLN A 12 -5.34 14.36 -4.97
CA GLN A 12 -6.06 13.55 -3.97
C GLN A 12 -7.34 12.95 -4.55
N GLY A 13 -8.04 13.66 -5.44
CA GLY A 13 -9.20 13.13 -6.17
C GLY A 13 -8.84 11.95 -7.07
N TRP A 14 -7.73 12.05 -7.79
CA TRP A 14 -7.20 10.95 -8.61
C TRP A 14 -6.83 9.73 -7.76
N MET A 15 -6.12 9.95 -6.64
CA MET A 15 -5.75 8.88 -5.72
C MET A 15 -6.98 8.18 -5.16
N LEU A 16 -7.96 8.96 -4.65
CA LEU A 16 -9.20 8.40 -4.11
C LEU A 16 -9.95 7.57 -5.16
N ALA A 17 -10.12 8.11 -6.37
CA ALA A 17 -10.79 7.39 -7.46
C ALA A 17 -10.09 6.06 -7.80
N SER A 18 -8.75 6.07 -7.82
CA SER A 18 -7.95 4.88 -8.07
C SER A 18 -8.12 3.81 -6.98
N TYR A 19 -8.01 4.20 -5.71
CA TYR A 19 -8.16 3.26 -4.59
C TYR A 19 -9.59 2.73 -4.44
N LEU A 20 -10.61 3.52 -4.78
CA LEU A 20 -12.02 3.07 -4.83
C LEU A 20 -12.28 2.04 -5.92
N VAL A 21 -11.42 1.94 -6.92
CA VAL A 21 -11.46 0.87 -7.93
C VAL A 21 -10.60 -0.31 -7.48
N PHE A 22 -9.37 -0.05 -7.04
CA PHE A 22 -8.40 -1.11 -6.73
C PHE A 22 -8.80 -1.95 -5.53
N TRP A 23 -9.15 -1.32 -4.43
CA TRP A 23 -9.45 -2.07 -3.20
C TRP A 23 -10.66 -3.00 -3.33
N PRO A 24 -11.84 -2.58 -3.85
CA PRO A 24 -12.96 -3.49 -4.05
C PRO A 24 -12.65 -4.59 -5.06
N MET A 25 -11.92 -4.28 -6.14
CA MET A 25 -11.50 -5.27 -7.13
C MET A 25 -10.56 -6.30 -6.52
N GLY A 26 -9.57 -5.86 -5.73
CA GLY A 26 -8.62 -6.74 -5.05
C GLY A 26 -9.31 -7.65 -4.03
N ILE A 27 -10.21 -7.10 -3.19
CA ILE A 27 -11.02 -7.87 -2.23
C ILE A 27 -11.93 -8.87 -2.96
N TRP A 28 -12.56 -8.49 -4.06
CA TRP A 28 -13.40 -9.38 -4.85
C TRP A 28 -12.60 -10.55 -5.41
N ILE A 29 -11.40 -10.31 -5.95
CA ILE A 29 -10.49 -11.35 -6.44
C ILE A 29 -10.07 -12.28 -5.30
N MET A 30 -9.74 -11.72 -4.14
CA MET A 30 -9.35 -12.49 -2.97
C MET A 30 -10.50 -13.35 -2.44
N TYR A 31 -11.72 -12.79 -2.40
CA TYR A 31 -12.91 -13.49 -1.94
C TYR A 31 -13.29 -14.68 -2.84
N GLN A 32 -13.09 -14.56 -4.17
CA GLN A 32 -13.29 -15.65 -5.11
C GLN A 32 -12.12 -16.65 -5.13
N GLY A 33 -10.97 -16.27 -4.58
CA GLY A 33 -9.78 -17.10 -4.57
C GLY A 33 -9.67 -17.99 -3.33
N PRO A 34 -8.80 -19.01 -3.37
CA PRO A 34 -8.59 -19.91 -2.24
C PRO A 34 -7.89 -19.26 -1.05
N HIS A 35 -7.25 -18.11 -1.27
CA HIS A 35 -6.45 -17.38 -0.29
C HIS A 35 -7.26 -16.39 0.58
N TRP A 36 -8.60 -16.40 0.47
CA TRP A 36 -9.45 -15.60 1.35
C TRP A 36 -9.28 -16.04 2.81
N MET A 37 -8.75 -15.16 3.64
CA MET A 37 -8.49 -15.39 5.08
C MET A 37 -7.66 -16.65 5.39
N ASN A 38 -6.94 -17.22 4.40
CA ASN A 38 -6.11 -18.40 4.57
C ASN A 38 -4.76 -18.25 3.85
N THR A 39 -3.72 -17.98 4.63
CA THR A 39 -2.36 -17.74 4.14
C THR A 39 -1.67 -19.00 3.58
N ALA A 40 -2.11 -20.21 3.97
CA ALA A 40 -1.53 -21.45 3.44
C ALA A 40 -1.73 -21.57 1.93
N HIS A 41 -2.83 -21.04 1.39
CA HIS A 41 -3.10 -21.03 -0.05
C HIS A 41 -2.21 -20.08 -0.86
N TYR A 42 -1.35 -19.28 -0.24
CA TYR A 42 -0.28 -18.60 -0.99
C TYR A 42 0.74 -19.58 -1.54
N TRP A 43 0.87 -20.75 -0.89
CA TRP A 43 1.92 -21.76 -1.13
C TRP A 43 1.38 -23.07 -1.67
N ILE A 44 0.16 -23.47 -1.28
CA ILE A 44 -0.49 -24.68 -1.79
C ILE A 44 -0.70 -24.52 -3.30
N ASP A 45 -0.38 -25.58 -4.06
CA ASP A 45 -0.48 -25.63 -5.52
C ASP A 45 0.39 -24.61 -6.28
N TYR A 46 1.43 -24.08 -5.63
CA TYR A 46 2.42 -23.26 -6.33
C TYR A 46 3.21 -24.11 -7.37
N PRO A 47 3.44 -23.62 -8.59
CA PRO A 47 3.18 -22.27 -9.09
C PRO A 47 1.76 -22.08 -9.63
N HIS A 48 1.17 -20.92 -9.32
CA HIS A 48 -0.16 -20.54 -9.82
C HIS A 48 -0.07 -20.05 -11.27
N LEU A 49 0.15 -20.97 -12.22
CA LEU A 49 0.40 -20.63 -13.63
C LEU A 49 -0.85 -20.05 -14.33
N LEU A 50 -2.04 -20.47 -13.90
CA LEU A 50 -3.30 -20.02 -14.49
C LEU A 50 -3.80 -18.78 -13.72
N MET A 51 -3.46 -17.62 -14.24
CA MET A 51 -3.96 -16.36 -13.71
C MET A 51 -5.29 -15.99 -14.35
N THR A 52 -6.29 -15.60 -13.54
CA THR A 52 -7.58 -15.10 -14.06
C THR A 52 -7.38 -13.76 -14.79
N LYS A 53 -8.26 -13.45 -15.75
CA LYS A 53 -8.23 -12.16 -16.45
C LYS A 53 -8.34 -10.97 -15.47
N GLN A 54 -9.15 -11.12 -14.43
CA GLN A 54 -9.35 -10.11 -13.40
C GLN A 54 -8.06 -9.86 -12.60
N MET A 55 -7.37 -10.91 -12.15
CA MET A 55 -6.09 -10.80 -11.44
C MET A 55 -5.04 -10.14 -12.32
N LYS A 56 -4.92 -10.54 -13.58
CA LYS A 56 -4.00 -9.93 -14.54
C LYS A 56 -4.28 -8.44 -14.72
N MET A 57 -5.55 -8.08 -14.95
CA MET A 57 -5.95 -6.67 -15.10
C MET A 57 -5.65 -5.87 -13.83
N TYR A 58 -5.97 -6.41 -12.65
CA TYR A 58 -5.68 -5.80 -11.35
C TYR A 58 -4.18 -5.49 -11.20
N TYR A 59 -3.31 -6.46 -11.45
CA TYR A 59 -1.87 -6.28 -11.35
C TYR A 59 -1.32 -5.23 -12.31
N LEU A 60 -1.77 -5.25 -13.56
CA LEU A 60 -1.31 -4.29 -14.56
C LEU A 60 -1.79 -2.86 -14.25
N MET A 61 -3.02 -2.70 -13.76
CA MET A 61 -3.53 -1.40 -13.32
C MET A 61 -2.77 -0.88 -12.10
N GLN A 62 -2.52 -1.72 -11.11
CA GLN A 62 -1.72 -1.38 -9.94
C GLN A 62 -0.30 -0.98 -10.36
N LEU A 63 0.36 -1.76 -11.21
CA LEU A 63 1.70 -1.44 -11.70
C LEU A 63 1.74 -0.10 -12.43
N ALA A 64 0.79 0.15 -13.34
CA ALA A 64 0.70 1.41 -14.07
C ALA A 64 0.51 2.60 -13.12
N PHE A 65 -0.35 2.46 -12.12
CA PHE A 65 -0.58 3.47 -11.09
C PHE A 65 0.71 3.77 -10.30
N TRP A 66 1.42 2.74 -9.82
CA TRP A 66 2.65 2.92 -9.05
C TRP A 66 3.78 3.55 -9.86
N ILE A 67 3.91 3.21 -11.15
CA ILE A 67 4.86 3.87 -12.07
C ILE A 67 4.49 5.37 -12.24
N HIS A 68 3.20 5.67 -12.43
CA HIS A 68 2.72 7.05 -12.51
C HIS A 68 3.03 7.83 -11.21
N GLN A 69 2.87 7.19 -10.04
CA GLN A 69 3.17 7.83 -8.76
C GLN A 69 4.67 8.15 -8.60
N VAL A 70 5.57 7.33 -9.13
CA VAL A 70 7.01 7.68 -9.17
C VAL A 70 7.24 8.95 -9.97
N TYR A 71 6.60 9.09 -11.13
CA TYR A 71 6.67 10.34 -11.90
C TYR A 71 6.16 11.54 -11.09
N THR A 72 4.99 11.40 -10.49
CA THR A 72 4.35 12.44 -9.67
C THR A 72 5.26 12.94 -8.54
N ILE A 73 5.88 12.04 -7.77
CA ILE A 73 6.79 12.39 -6.66
C ILE A 73 8.00 13.22 -7.13
N HIS A 74 8.47 13.00 -8.35
CA HIS A 74 9.63 13.74 -8.87
C HIS A 74 9.25 15.12 -9.43
N VAL A 75 7.99 15.29 -9.86
CA VAL A 75 7.48 16.57 -10.40
C VAL A 75 6.94 17.47 -9.29
N GLU A 76 6.39 16.90 -8.23
CA GLU A 76 5.87 17.66 -7.09
C GLU A 76 6.98 18.27 -6.22
N LYS A 77 6.62 19.30 -5.47
CA LYS A 77 7.49 19.87 -4.43
C LYS A 77 7.87 18.79 -3.41
N LYS A 78 9.16 18.66 -3.14
CA LYS A 78 9.69 17.66 -2.21
C LYS A 78 9.11 17.86 -0.81
N ARG A 79 8.58 16.78 -0.23
CA ARG A 79 8.09 16.74 1.15
C ARG A 79 9.22 16.33 2.10
N LYS A 80 9.04 16.55 3.41
CA LYS A 80 10.01 16.14 4.45
C LYS A 80 10.30 14.63 4.43
N ASP A 81 9.33 13.80 4.03
CA ASP A 81 9.44 12.35 3.91
C ASP A 81 9.76 11.84 2.49
N HIS A 82 10.27 12.72 1.61
CA HIS A 82 10.50 12.42 0.19
C HIS A 82 11.34 11.14 -0.02
N VAL A 83 12.42 10.94 0.74
CA VAL A 83 13.28 9.75 0.62
C VAL A 83 12.50 8.48 0.98
N ALA A 84 11.73 8.51 2.07
CA ALA A 84 10.89 7.37 2.47
C ALA A 84 9.83 7.05 1.41
N MET A 85 9.21 8.09 0.81
CA MET A 85 8.23 7.94 -0.27
C MET A 85 8.84 7.31 -1.52
N VAL A 86 10.00 7.79 -1.99
CA VAL A 86 10.69 7.22 -3.16
C VAL A 86 11.07 5.76 -2.89
N THR A 87 11.67 5.48 -1.72
CA THR A 87 12.07 4.11 -1.33
C THR A 87 10.86 3.17 -1.28
N HIS A 88 9.75 3.63 -0.69
CA HIS A 88 8.50 2.88 -0.66
C HIS A 88 8.01 2.53 -2.07
N HIS A 89 7.96 3.50 -2.99
CA HIS A 89 7.48 3.27 -4.36
C HIS A 89 8.37 2.28 -5.12
N MET A 90 9.70 2.39 -4.97
CA MET A 90 10.64 1.47 -5.61
C MET A 90 10.48 0.04 -5.09
N ILE A 91 10.34 -0.14 -3.76
CA ILE A 91 10.09 -1.46 -3.16
C ILE A 91 8.74 -2.02 -3.63
N THR A 92 7.69 -1.20 -3.67
CA THR A 92 6.36 -1.62 -4.10
C THR A 92 6.36 -2.08 -5.56
N ILE A 93 6.98 -1.32 -6.46
CA ILE A 93 7.11 -1.73 -7.88
C ILE A 93 7.92 -3.03 -7.99
N ALA A 94 9.04 -3.15 -7.26
CA ALA A 94 9.84 -4.38 -7.25
C ALA A 94 9.03 -5.58 -6.77
N LEU A 95 8.21 -5.43 -5.73
CA LEU A 95 7.32 -6.48 -5.22
C LEU A 95 6.22 -6.84 -6.23
N ILE A 96 5.56 -5.86 -6.86
CA ILE A 96 4.52 -6.10 -7.87
C ILE A 96 5.11 -6.85 -9.07
N VAL A 97 6.22 -6.36 -9.63
CA VAL A 97 6.85 -6.97 -10.80
C VAL A 97 7.37 -8.36 -10.49
N SER A 98 8.12 -8.52 -9.39
CA SER A 98 8.69 -9.82 -9.03
C SER A 98 7.61 -10.85 -8.71
N SER A 99 6.56 -10.49 -7.96
CA SER A 99 5.46 -11.41 -7.66
C SER A 99 4.67 -11.82 -8.91
N TYR A 100 4.50 -10.92 -9.86
CA TYR A 100 3.87 -11.25 -11.14
C TYR A 100 4.73 -12.23 -11.96
N LEU A 101 6.03 -11.97 -12.09
CA LEU A 101 6.95 -12.81 -12.85
C LEU A 101 7.23 -14.16 -12.21
N SER A 102 7.15 -14.24 -10.88
CA SER A 102 7.44 -15.46 -10.12
C SER A 102 6.19 -16.25 -9.73
N ASN A 103 5.01 -15.93 -10.26
CA ASN A 103 3.73 -16.59 -9.98
C ASN A 103 3.26 -16.50 -8.51
N PHE A 104 3.64 -15.42 -7.79
CA PHE A 104 3.21 -15.15 -6.41
C PHE A 104 2.06 -14.13 -6.34
N THR A 105 1.14 -14.20 -7.28
CA THR A 105 0.08 -13.20 -7.42
C THR A 105 -0.96 -13.22 -6.30
N LEU A 106 -1.17 -14.36 -5.64
CA LEU A 106 -2.10 -14.46 -4.51
C LEU A 106 -1.59 -13.68 -3.29
N ILE A 107 -0.31 -13.81 -2.95
CA ILE A 107 0.29 -13.06 -1.85
C ILE A 107 0.39 -11.55 -2.19
N GLY A 108 0.74 -11.23 -3.44
CA GLY A 108 0.78 -9.83 -3.87
C GLY A 108 -0.60 -9.16 -3.86
N ASN A 109 -1.68 -9.86 -4.23
CA ASN A 109 -3.04 -9.37 -4.08
C ASN A 109 -3.37 -9.08 -2.61
N ALA A 110 -3.02 -9.96 -1.68
CA ALA A 110 -3.24 -9.75 -0.25
C ALA A 110 -2.47 -8.54 0.29
N VAL A 111 -1.20 -8.36 -0.11
CA VAL A 111 -0.39 -7.18 0.27
C VAL A 111 -1.03 -5.89 -0.24
N LEU A 112 -1.40 -5.83 -1.52
CA LEU A 112 -2.03 -4.65 -2.11
C LEU A 112 -3.36 -4.30 -1.43
N CYS A 113 -4.22 -5.30 -1.14
CA CYS A 113 -5.47 -5.08 -0.41
C CYS A 113 -5.24 -4.51 1.00
N CYS A 114 -4.20 -4.98 1.72
CA CYS A 114 -3.85 -4.43 3.02
C CYS A 114 -3.39 -2.97 2.93
N MET A 115 -2.72 -2.59 1.82
CA MET A 115 -2.17 -1.24 1.67
C MET A 115 -3.24 -0.24 1.19
N ASP A 116 -4.11 -0.61 0.26
CA ASP A 116 -5.02 0.32 -0.40
C ASP A 116 -6.13 0.87 0.52
N LEU A 117 -6.62 0.08 1.50
CA LEU A 117 -7.75 0.48 2.35
C LEU A 117 -7.52 1.80 3.09
N CYS A 118 -6.37 1.94 3.73
CA CYS A 118 -6.03 3.16 4.47
C CYS A 118 -5.95 4.39 3.57
N ASP A 119 -5.50 4.20 2.33
CA ASP A 119 -5.28 5.30 1.40
C ASP A 119 -6.60 5.87 0.85
N ILE A 120 -7.69 5.07 0.87
CA ILE A 120 -9.05 5.56 0.64
C ILE A 120 -9.41 6.62 1.71
N PHE A 121 -9.26 6.27 2.99
CA PHE A 121 -9.59 7.19 4.08
C PHE A 121 -8.68 8.41 4.11
N LEU A 122 -7.37 8.23 3.86
CA LEU A 122 -6.42 9.34 3.84
C LEU A 122 -6.74 10.34 2.72
N SER A 123 -6.97 9.85 1.50
CA SER A 123 -7.28 10.70 0.36
C SER A 123 -8.62 11.41 0.54
N LEU A 124 -9.64 10.72 1.08
CA LEU A 124 -10.93 11.30 1.39
C LEU A 124 -10.82 12.38 2.48
N ALA A 125 -10.09 12.13 3.57
CA ALA A 125 -9.89 13.13 4.63
C ALA A 125 -9.23 14.41 4.11
N LYS A 126 -8.21 14.26 3.24
CA LYS A 126 -7.55 15.41 2.60
C LYS A 126 -8.49 16.19 1.69
N LEU A 127 -9.31 15.52 0.88
CA LEU A 127 -10.31 16.19 0.04
C LEU A 127 -11.34 16.98 0.88
N LEU A 128 -11.85 16.36 1.94
CA LEU A 128 -12.79 16.99 2.88
C LEU A 128 -12.17 18.22 3.54
N LYS A 129 -10.89 18.13 3.95
CA LYS A 129 -10.14 19.28 4.49
C LYS A 129 -10.05 20.43 3.47
N TYR A 130 -9.73 20.14 2.20
CA TYR A 130 -9.67 21.17 1.16
C TYR A 130 -11.04 21.81 0.86
N MET A 131 -12.14 21.07 1.03
CA MET A 131 -13.51 21.57 0.88
C MET A 131 -14.02 22.34 2.12
N GLY A 132 -13.32 22.27 3.25
CA GLY A 132 -13.70 22.96 4.49
C GLY A 132 -14.67 22.17 5.38
N TYR A 133 -14.88 20.87 5.13
CA TYR A 133 -15.73 20.02 5.98
C TYR A 133 -14.92 19.48 7.17
N THR A 134 -14.99 20.14 8.33
CA THR A 134 -14.17 19.80 9.51
C THR A 134 -14.63 18.49 10.17
N THR A 135 -15.89 18.38 10.57
CA THR A 135 -16.41 17.23 11.34
C THR A 135 -16.27 15.90 10.57
N ILE A 136 -16.64 15.90 9.29
CA ILE A 136 -16.55 14.68 8.46
C ILE A 136 -15.08 14.35 8.17
N CYS A 137 -14.22 15.36 8.02
CA CYS A 137 -12.77 15.18 7.88
C CYS A 137 -12.19 14.49 9.11
N ASP A 138 -12.54 14.96 10.32
CA ASP A 138 -12.04 14.39 11.58
C ASP A 138 -12.49 12.94 11.76
N LEU A 139 -13.76 12.63 11.45
CA LEU A 139 -14.27 11.25 11.47
C LEU A 139 -13.52 10.35 10.48
N THR A 140 -13.31 10.84 9.26
CA THR A 140 -12.58 10.09 8.22
C THR A 140 -11.12 9.88 8.61
N PHE A 141 -10.50 10.88 9.26
CA PHE A 141 -9.15 10.75 9.79
C PHE A 141 -9.08 9.75 10.95
N ALA A 142 -10.10 9.68 11.81
CA ALA A 142 -10.18 8.65 12.86
C ALA A 142 -10.28 7.24 12.25
N LEU A 143 -11.08 7.04 11.20
CA LEU A 143 -11.15 5.76 10.47
C LEU A 143 -9.78 5.39 9.84
N PHE A 144 -9.09 6.36 9.24
CA PHE A 144 -7.72 6.18 8.75
C PHE A 144 -6.78 5.74 9.88
N ALA A 145 -6.80 6.44 11.02
CA ALA A 145 -5.92 6.17 12.15
C ALA A 145 -6.15 4.79 12.79
N ILE A 146 -7.39 4.30 12.80
CA ILE A 146 -7.74 2.95 13.29
C ILE A 146 -7.38 1.88 12.25
N SER A 147 -7.68 2.13 10.97
CA SER A 147 -7.41 1.14 9.91
C SER A 147 -5.91 0.90 9.69
N TRP A 148 -5.06 1.92 9.92
CA TRP A 148 -3.62 1.82 9.71
C TRP A 148 -2.95 0.69 10.51
N PRO A 149 -3.03 0.62 11.86
CA PRO A 149 -2.42 -0.46 12.62
C PRO A 149 -3.01 -1.83 12.28
N ILE A 150 -4.31 -1.90 11.97
CA ILE A 150 -4.96 -3.17 11.63
C ILE A 150 -4.40 -3.73 10.33
N THR A 151 -4.40 -2.93 9.26
CA THR A 151 -4.02 -3.42 7.93
C THR A 151 -2.51 -3.50 7.75
N ARG A 152 -1.77 -2.47 8.19
CA ARG A 152 -0.34 -2.32 7.91
C ARG A 152 0.59 -2.87 8.98
N HIS A 153 0.09 -3.11 10.21
CA HIS A 153 0.90 -3.75 11.25
C HIS A 153 0.39 -5.16 11.57
N ILE A 154 -0.92 -5.37 11.78
CA ILE A 154 -1.41 -6.71 12.12
C ILE A 154 -1.49 -7.59 10.88
N LEU A 155 -2.33 -7.26 9.89
CA LEU A 155 -2.55 -8.13 8.72
C LEU A 155 -1.29 -8.28 7.86
N PHE A 156 -0.56 -7.20 7.63
CA PHE A 156 0.69 -7.26 6.87
C PHE A 156 1.79 -8.06 7.58
N SER A 157 1.89 -7.98 8.92
CA SER A 157 2.82 -8.83 9.69
C SER A 157 2.46 -10.30 9.62
N ILE A 158 1.16 -10.65 9.53
CA ILE A 158 0.73 -12.03 9.29
C ILE A 158 1.23 -12.51 7.92
N ILE A 159 1.18 -11.67 6.89
CA ILE A 159 1.71 -12.03 5.55
C ILE A 159 3.24 -12.21 5.60
N ILE A 160 3.97 -11.35 6.31
CA ILE A 160 5.43 -11.48 6.49
C ILE A 160 5.75 -12.79 7.22
N TRP A 161 5.04 -13.08 8.31
CA TRP A 161 5.18 -14.34 9.05
C TRP A 161 4.88 -15.56 8.17
N ALA A 162 3.79 -15.53 7.40
CA ALA A 162 3.44 -16.59 6.46
C ALA A 162 4.55 -16.82 5.43
N THR A 163 5.16 -15.74 4.91
CA THR A 163 6.29 -15.80 3.98
C THR A 163 7.55 -16.39 4.63
N ALA A 164 7.76 -16.17 5.93
CA ALA A 164 8.92 -16.68 6.64
C ALA A 164 8.80 -18.18 6.98
N VAL A 165 7.62 -18.65 7.38
CA VAL A 165 7.46 -19.96 8.02
C VAL A 165 6.81 -20.99 7.09
N GLN A 166 5.78 -20.61 6.35
CA GLN A 166 4.95 -21.56 5.60
C GLN A 166 5.61 -22.19 4.35
N PRO A 167 6.47 -21.50 3.58
CA PRO A 167 7.04 -22.08 2.35
C PRO A 167 7.72 -23.43 2.55
N SER A 168 8.48 -23.59 3.63
CA SER A 168 9.17 -24.85 3.94
C SER A 168 8.23 -26.02 4.22
N GLN A 169 6.96 -25.76 4.52
CA GLN A 169 5.95 -26.78 4.82
C GLN A 169 5.18 -27.24 3.58
N TYR A 170 5.03 -26.35 2.58
CA TYR A 170 4.17 -26.55 1.43
C TYR A 170 4.93 -26.64 0.10
N LEU A 171 6.19 -26.14 0.05
CA LEU A 171 6.95 -26.03 -1.19
C LEU A 171 8.24 -26.86 -1.14
N ASP A 172 8.52 -27.52 -2.26
CA ASP A 172 9.88 -27.93 -2.60
C ASP A 172 10.60 -26.71 -3.20
N MET A 173 11.40 -26.03 -2.36
CA MET A 173 12.05 -24.74 -2.69
C MET A 173 13.21 -24.96 -3.68
N LYS A 174 12.88 -25.24 -4.95
CA LYS A 174 13.81 -25.47 -6.05
C LYS A 174 13.61 -24.48 -7.18
N TRP A 175 14.70 -24.15 -7.85
CA TRP A 175 14.67 -23.33 -9.07
C TRP A 175 14.42 -24.22 -10.28
N GLU A 176 13.20 -24.24 -10.78
CA GLU A 176 12.77 -24.98 -11.97
C GLU A 176 11.96 -24.07 -12.90
N PRO A 177 12.61 -23.14 -13.67
CA PRO A 177 11.91 -22.17 -14.53
C PRO A 177 11.00 -22.82 -15.57
N GLU A 178 11.38 -23.99 -16.10
CA GLU A 178 10.58 -24.74 -17.07
C GLU A 178 9.20 -25.15 -16.52
N LYS A 179 9.09 -25.29 -15.20
CA LYS A 179 7.85 -25.57 -14.49
C LYS A 179 7.21 -24.33 -13.86
N GLY A 180 7.78 -23.14 -14.11
CA GLY A 180 7.33 -21.89 -13.50
C GLY A 180 7.68 -21.74 -12.01
N LYS A 181 8.59 -22.55 -11.46
CA LYS A 181 9.01 -22.50 -10.06
C LYS A 181 10.24 -21.64 -9.89
N TYR A 182 10.08 -20.54 -9.17
CA TYR A 182 11.14 -19.54 -8.93
C TYR A 182 11.46 -19.35 -7.45
N PHE A 183 10.84 -20.14 -6.55
CA PHE A 183 10.99 -19.96 -5.11
C PHE A 183 12.10 -20.85 -4.54
N THR A 184 13.14 -20.20 -4.10
CA THR A 184 14.29 -20.80 -3.44
C THR A 184 14.49 -20.19 -2.05
N PRO A 185 15.33 -20.76 -1.17
CA PRO A 185 15.67 -20.13 0.10
C PRO A 185 16.25 -18.71 -0.06
N LEU A 186 16.95 -18.43 -1.17
CA LEU A 186 17.46 -17.10 -1.49
C LEU A 186 16.31 -16.15 -1.87
N THR A 187 15.39 -16.58 -2.74
CA THR A 187 14.22 -15.82 -3.14
C THR A 187 13.35 -15.47 -1.93
N GLN A 188 13.16 -16.43 -1.01
CA GLN A 188 12.46 -16.20 0.26
C GLN A 188 13.11 -15.08 1.07
N LYS A 189 14.43 -15.11 1.25
CA LYS A 189 15.16 -14.06 1.98
C LYS A 189 15.03 -12.69 1.33
N ILE A 190 15.06 -12.63 -0.01
CA ILE A 190 14.86 -11.38 -0.76
C ILE A 190 13.45 -10.82 -0.51
N TYR A 191 12.40 -11.64 -0.63
CA TYR A 191 11.03 -11.19 -0.34
C TYR A 191 10.87 -10.75 1.12
N LEU A 192 11.43 -11.49 2.07
CA LEU A 192 11.41 -11.10 3.49
C LEU A 192 12.11 -9.76 3.72
N CYS A 193 13.25 -9.54 3.08
CA CYS A 193 13.96 -8.26 3.16
C CYS A 193 13.11 -7.11 2.61
N LEU A 194 12.50 -7.26 1.42
CA LEU A 194 11.64 -6.24 0.81
C LEU A 194 10.39 -5.96 1.64
N LEU A 195 9.68 -7.00 2.09
CA LEU A 195 8.49 -6.86 2.92
C LEU A 195 8.80 -6.23 4.28
N SER A 196 9.91 -6.64 4.92
CA SER A 196 10.34 -6.06 6.20
C SER A 196 10.77 -4.60 6.05
N SER A 197 11.47 -4.26 4.97
CA SER A 197 11.84 -2.86 4.68
C SER A 197 10.58 -2.00 4.47
N LEU A 198 9.58 -2.54 3.76
CA LEU A 198 8.30 -1.87 3.61
C LEU A 198 7.61 -1.67 4.97
N ASN A 199 7.61 -2.69 5.83
CA ASN A 199 7.03 -2.60 7.17
C ASN A 199 7.73 -1.54 8.04
N LEU A 200 9.04 -1.41 7.97
CA LEU A 200 9.79 -0.36 8.68
C LEU A 200 9.37 1.04 8.24
N ILE A 201 9.15 1.26 6.95
CA ILE A 201 8.63 2.52 6.42
C ILE A 201 7.20 2.78 6.95
N MET A 202 6.34 1.74 7.03
CA MET A 202 5.00 1.86 7.60
C MET A 202 5.02 2.23 9.09
N VAL A 203 5.97 1.70 9.86
CA VAL A 203 6.19 2.07 11.27
C VAL A 203 6.64 3.53 11.38
N TYR A 204 7.56 3.98 10.52
CA TYR A 204 7.99 5.37 10.48
C TYR A 204 6.80 6.33 10.27
N TRP A 205 5.93 6.05 9.29
CA TRP A 205 4.74 6.86 9.06
C TRP A 205 3.71 6.74 10.20
N PHE A 206 3.58 5.57 10.83
CA PHE A 206 2.70 5.41 11.98
C PHE A 206 3.10 6.32 13.15
N ILE A 207 4.40 6.46 13.42
CA ILE A 207 4.89 7.40 14.44
C ILE A 207 4.46 8.85 14.09
N MET A 208 4.47 9.22 12.81
CA MET A 208 4.02 10.55 12.39
C MET A 208 2.50 10.72 12.57
N ILE A 209 1.71 9.69 12.25
CA ILE A 209 0.26 9.69 12.48
C ILE A 209 -0.05 9.86 13.97
N VAL A 210 0.63 9.11 14.84
CA VAL A 210 0.45 9.22 16.31
C VAL A 210 0.78 10.63 16.79
N LYS A 211 1.83 11.27 16.27
CA LYS A 211 2.15 12.67 16.60
C LYS A 211 1.01 13.64 16.22
N VAL A 212 0.36 13.43 15.07
CA VAL A 212 -0.80 14.23 14.66
C VAL A 212 -1.98 14.00 15.60
N ILE A 213 -2.27 12.75 15.97
CA ILE A 213 -3.33 12.40 16.93
C ILE A 213 -3.11 13.11 18.28
N ILE A 214 -1.88 13.05 18.81
CA ILE A 214 -1.55 13.72 20.08
C ILE A 214 -1.77 15.23 19.98
N ARG A 215 -1.41 15.88 18.88
CA ARG A 215 -1.67 17.30 18.65
C ARG A 215 -3.16 17.64 18.66
N ILE A 216 -3.98 16.82 17.99
CA ILE A 216 -5.44 17.01 17.97
C ILE A 216 -6.02 16.89 19.40
N LEU A 217 -5.59 15.88 20.17
CA LEU A 217 -6.03 15.70 21.56
C LEU A 217 -5.60 16.85 22.47
N GLN A 218 -4.54 17.60 22.12
CA GLN A 218 -4.10 18.80 22.82
C GLN A 218 -4.85 20.07 22.37
N GLY A 219 -5.90 19.95 21.55
CA GLY A 219 -6.69 21.07 21.05
C GLY A 219 -6.04 21.90 19.94
N LYS A 220 -4.98 21.36 19.29
CA LYS A 220 -4.34 21.99 18.13
C LYS A 220 -4.94 21.43 16.84
N ASN A 221 -4.96 22.24 15.78
CA ASN A 221 -5.47 21.80 14.48
C ASN A 221 -4.71 20.58 13.93
N ALA A 222 -5.43 19.70 13.23
CA ALA A 222 -4.85 18.56 12.49
C ALA A 222 -4.10 19.10 11.27
N GLU A 223 -2.79 19.29 11.41
CA GLU A 223 -1.88 19.66 10.33
C GLU A 223 -1.08 18.44 9.89
N ASP A 224 -0.98 18.23 8.57
CA ASP A 224 -0.11 17.18 8.02
C ASP A 224 1.34 17.61 8.24
N THR A 225 2.01 17.05 9.24
CA THR A 225 3.41 17.37 9.60
C THR A 225 4.41 17.07 8.49
N ARG A 226 3.98 16.43 7.41
CA ARG A 226 4.79 16.11 6.22
C ARG A 226 4.75 17.19 5.14
N SER A 227 3.68 18.02 5.11
CA SER A 227 3.61 19.18 4.22
C SER A 227 4.33 20.36 4.85
N ASP A 228 5.12 21.09 4.08
CA ASP A 228 5.72 22.34 4.55
C ASP A 228 4.61 23.38 4.72
N GLU A 229 4.42 23.85 5.95
CA GLU A 229 3.41 24.85 6.34
C GLU A 229 3.69 26.25 5.73
N GLU A 230 4.88 26.46 5.18
CA GLU A 230 5.32 27.74 4.63
C GLU A 230 4.55 28.20 3.39
N ASP A 231 3.80 27.29 2.74
CA ASP A 231 3.02 27.65 1.54
C ASP A 231 1.65 28.26 1.84
N GLU A 232 1.16 28.24 3.10
CA GLU A 232 -0.14 28.86 3.49
C GLU A 232 0.03 30.32 3.98
N ALA A 233 1.25 30.78 4.22
CA ALA A 233 1.52 32.12 4.73
C ALA A 233 1.85 33.18 3.65
N VAL A 234 1.83 32.81 2.36
CA VAL A 234 2.24 33.67 1.23
C VAL A 234 1.10 33.91 0.22
N GLU A 235 -0.17 33.77 0.63
CA GLU A 235 -1.31 34.30 -0.17
C GLU A 235 -2.20 35.24 0.65
#